data_ac3dead062a4bd2be7c02109c3fe1b87
#
_entry.id   ac3dead062a4bd2be7c02109c3fe1b87
#
_cell.length_a   1.000
_cell.length_b   1.000
_cell.length_c   1.000
_cell.angle_alpha   90.00
_cell.angle_beta   90.00
_cell.angle_gamma   90.00
#
_symmetry.space_group_name_H-M   'P 1'
#
loop_
_entity.id
_entity.type
_entity.pdbx_description
1 polymer ?
#
loop_
_entity_poly.entity_id
_entity_poly.type
_entity_poly.pdbx_seq_one_letter_code
_entity_poly.pdbx_strand_id
1 'polypeptide(L)'
;RNNLLEELKQEIAEKYKAGVITLNFDIRNKAEVDQAVEALPGNWKKIDVLINNAGLAAGLDFIDEGNVDDWEAMIDTNIKGLLYITRKVSPVMAANGSGHIVNISSIAGKEVYEKGNVYAASKHAVEALTKGMRIDLLRHNIKVSSVSPGAVETEFSMVRFKGDKGRADGVYKGYEPLKAEDIAESVLFILTRPAHVNINDMLIMPTAQANATTFNRGK
;
A
#
# COMPACT_ATOMS: atom_id res chain seq x y z
N ARG A 1 -4.85 -14.69 -6.27
CA ARG A 1 -5.38 -15.51 -5.14
C ARG A 1 -6.90 -15.36 -5.07
N ASN A 2 -7.57 -15.88 -6.09
CA ASN A 2 -9.00 -15.69 -6.28
C ASN A 2 -9.85 -16.28 -5.12
N ASN A 3 -9.41 -17.41 -4.57
CA ASN A 3 -10.05 -18.04 -3.40
C ASN A 3 -10.14 -17.09 -2.20
N LEU A 4 -9.05 -16.38 -1.87
CA LEU A 4 -9.03 -15.42 -0.76
C LEU A 4 -9.94 -14.21 -1.00
N LEU A 5 -10.08 -13.79 -2.27
CA LEU A 5 -10.98 -12.69 -2.63
C LEU A 5 -12.45 -13.11 -2.43
N GLU A 6 -12.82 -14.33 -2.79
CA GLU A 6 -14.20 -14.81 -2.61
C GLU A 6 -14.52 -15.06 -1.13
N GLU A 7 -13.57 -15.58 -0.34
CA GLU A 7 -13.71 -15.72 1.12
C GLU A 7 -13.94 -14.35 1.78
N LEU A 8 -13.11 -13.35 1.45
CA LEU A 8 -13.25 -11.99 1.96
C LEU A 8 -14.59 -11.35 1.55
N LYS A 9 -15.02 -11.57 0.31
CA LYS A 9 -16.31 -11.08 -0.18
C LYS A 9 -17.48 -11.66 0.62
N GLN A 10 -17.45 -12.96 0.90
CA GLN A 10 -18.48 -13.62 1.73
C GLN A 10 -18.48 -13.06 3.15
N GLU A 11 -17.31 -12.96 3.78
CA GLU A 11 -17.19 -12.40 5.13
C GLU A 11 -17.76 -10.98 5.22
N ILE A 12 -17.42 -10.10 4.29
CA ILE A 12 -17.90 -8.72 4.29
C ILE A 12 -19.41 -8.67 4.07
N ALA A 13 -19.94 -9.46 3.14
CA ALA A 13 -21.37 -9.50 2.84
C ALA A 13 -22.17 -9.98 4.04
N GLU A 14 -21.71 -11.02 4.74
CA GLU A 14 -22.39 -11.59 5.91
C GLU A 14 -22.32 -10.68 7.12
N LYS A 15 -21.11 -10.18 7.43
CA LYS A 15 -20.83 -9.43 8.66
C LYS A 15 -21.33 -7.99 8.61
N TYR A 16 -21.17 -7.33 7.46
CA TYR A 16 -21.43 -5.89 7.32
C TYR A 16 -22.59 -5.56 6.39
N LYS A 17 -23.18 -6.55 5.71
CA LYS A 17 -24.26 -6.38 4.72
C LYS A 17 -23.91 -5.35 3.64
N ALA A 18 -22.63 -5.21 3.34
CA ALA A 18 -22.10 -4.32 2.31
C ALA A 18 -22.02 -5.03 0.97
N GLY A 19 -22.26 -4.31 -0.12
CA GLY A 19 -21.99 -4.80 -1.47
C GLY A 19 -20.48 -4.94 -1.69
N VAL A 20 -20.04 -6.03 -2.34
CA VAL A 20 -18.63 -6.28 -2.64
C VAL A 20 -18.50 -6.79 -4.07
N ILE A 21 -17.56 -6.22 -4.80
CA ILE A 21 -17.09 -6.75 -6.08
C ILE A 21 -15.61 -7.10 -5.95
N THR A 22 -15.26 -8.29 -6.37
CA THR A 22 -13.87 -8.74 -6.48
C THR A 22 -13.39 -8.61 -7.92
N LEU A 23 -12.19 -8.06 -8.12
CA LEU A 23 -11.54 -7.93 -9.41
C LEU A 23 -10.18 -8.63 -9.32
N ASN A 24 -9.97 -9.62 -10.19
CA ASN A 24 -8.71 -10.37 -10.25
C ASN A 24 -7.92 -9.95 -11.48
N PHE A 25 -6.86 -9.17 -11.27
CA PHE A 25 -5.96 -8.70 -12.32
C PHE A 25 -4.55 -8.44 -11.76
N ASP A 26 -3.57 -8.40 -12.62
CA ASP A 26 -2.21 -7.99 -12.25
C ASP A 26 -2.06 -6.48 -12.38
N ILE A 27 -1.83 -5.79 -11.25
CA ILE A 27 -1.69 -4.33 -11.21
C ILE A 27 -0.50 -3.83 -12.05
N ARG A 28 0.49 -4.70 -12.34
CA ARG A 28 1.65 -4.40 -13.19
C ARG A 28 1.28 -4.35 -14.67
N ASN A 29 0.15 -4.95 -15.05
CA ASN A 29 -0.34 -4.96 -16.41
C ASN A 29 -1.35 -3.83 -16.63
N LYS A 30 -0.90 -2.77 -17.32
CA LYS A 30 -1.74 -1.60 -17.59
C LYS A 30 -3.07 -1.96 -18.29
N ALA A 31 -3.04 -2.90 -19.24
CA ALA A 31 -4.24 -3.28 -19.98
C ALA A 31 -5.26 -3.99 -19.08
N GLU A 32 -4.80 -4.86 -18.17
CA GLU A 32 -5.68 -5.51 -17.20
C GLU A 32 -6.27 -4.50 -16.21
N VAL A 33 -5.49 -3.52 -15.74
CA VAL A 33 -5.99 -2.43 -14.89
C VAL A 33 -7.07 -1.63 -15.61
N ASP A 34 -6.83 -1.25 -16.86
CA ASP A 34 -7.80 -0.49 -17.67
C ASP A 34 -9.11 -1.29 -17.83
N GLN A 35 -9.00 -2.55 -18.22
CA GLN A 35 -10.16 -3.43 -18.40
C GLN A 35 -10.95 -3.66 -17.11
N ALA A 36 -10.26 -3.92 -15.99
CA ALA A 36 -10.90 -4.17 -14.70
C ALA A 36 -11.74 -2.98 -14.22
N VAL A 37 -11.21 -1.76 -14.34
CA VAL A 37 -11.94 -0.55 -13.91
C VAL A 37 -13.07 -0.20 -14.89
N GLU A 38 -12.88 -0.39 -16.19
CA GLU A 38 -13.92 -0.16 -17.22
C GLU A 38 -15.10 -1.11 -17.09
N ALA A 39 -14.84 -2.35 -16.70
CA ALA A 39 -15.84 -3.39 -16.50
C ALA A 39 -16.72 -3.20 -15.26
N LEU A 40 -16.40 -2.25 -14.37
CA LEU A 40 -17.22 -1.98 -13.19
C LEU A 40 -18.66 -1.64 -13.60
N PRO A 41 -19.68 -2.24 -12.95
CA PRO A 41 -21.09 -1.87 -13.16
C PRO A 41 -21.34 -0.40 -12.88
N GLY A 42 -22.38 0.18 -13.47
CA GLY A 42 -22.65 1.62 -13.44
C GLY A 42 -22.69 2.24 -12.04
N ASN A 43 -23.31 1.55 -11.08
CA ASN A 43 -23.39 1.98 -9.68
C ASN A 43 -22.03 1.92 -8.93
N TRP A 44 -21.05 1.19 -9.46
CA TRP A 44 -19.70 1.10 -8.91
C TRP A 44 -18.69 2.03 -9.60
N LYS A 45 -19.12 2.75 -10.62
CA LYS A 45 -18.27 3.71 -11.34
C LYS A 45 -18.03 5.01 -10.56
N LYS A 46 -18.86 5.30 -9.55
CA LYS A 46 -18.62 6.42 -8.65
C LYS A 46 -17.66 5.97 -7.55
N ILE A 47 -16.39 6.33 -7.68
CA ILE A 47 -15.33 5.98 -6.74
C ILE A 47 -15.02 7.20 -5.88
N ASP A 48 -15.25 7.11 -4.57
CA ASP A 48 -15.00 8.17 -3.60
C ASP A 48 -13.62 8.00 -2.92
N VAL A 49 -13.15 6.76 -2.78
CA VAL A 49 -11.88 6.43 -2.10
C VAL A 49 -11.08 5.43 -2.93
N LEU A 50 -9.78 5.68 -3.06
CA LEU A 50 -8.82 4.73 -3.61
C LEU A 50 -7.73 4.45 -2.56
N ILE A 51 -7.58 3.19 -2.15
CA ILE A 51 -6.50 2.77 -1.27
C ILE A 51 -5.48 1.96 -2.09
N ASN A 52 -4.34 2.57 -2.38
CA ASN A 52 -3.23 1.92 -3.06
C ASN A 52 -2.41 1.12 -2.04
N ASN A 53 -2.88 -0.09 -1.76
CA ASN A 53 -2.24 -1.02 -0.82
C ASN A 53 -1.35 -2.06 -1.50
N ALA A 54 -1.55 -2.32 -2.80
CA ALA A 54 -0.74 -3.28 -3.53
C ALA A 54 0.74 -2.88 -3.51
N GLY A 55 1.58 -3.80 -3.02
CA GLY A 55 3.01 -3.57 -2.91
C GLY A 55 3.73 -4.79 -2.38
N LEU A 56 5.00 -4.92 -2.71
CA LEU A 56 5.85 -6.00 -2.24
C LEU A 56 7.28 -5.52 -1.97
N ALA A 57 8.01 -6.29 -1.16
CA ALA A 57 9.46 -6.33 -1.13
C ALA A 57 9.91 -7.72 -1.59
N ALA A 58 11.02 -7.79 -2.29
CA ALA A 58 11.63 -9.03 -2.72
C ALA A 58 13.14 -8.97 -2.47
N GLY A 59 13.67 -10.00 -1.80
CA GLY A 59 15.07 -10.07 -1.41
C GLY A 59 15.49 -9.08 -0.30
N LEU A 60 16.71 -9.23 0.12
CA LEU A 60 17.42 -8.36 1.06
C LEU A 60 18.92 -8.60 0.85
N ASP A 61 19.48 -8.00 -0.20
CA ASP A 61 20.81 -8.25 -0.68
C ASP A 61 21.57 -6.94 -0.92
N PHE A 62 22.90 -6.98 -0.91
CA PHE A 62 23.70 -5.83 -1.31
C PHE A 62 23.42 -5.46 -2.76
N ILE A 63 23.72 -4.22 -3.13
CA ILE A 63 23.38 -3.71 -4.47
C ILE A 63 24.16 -4.43 -5.59
N ASP A 64 25.31 -4.95 -5.30
CA ASP A 64 26.19 -5.70 -6.20
C ASP A 64 25.87 -7.21 -6.26
N GLU A 65 24.96 -7.70 -5.38
CA GLU A 65 24.57 -9.10 -5.27
C GLU A 65 23.10 -9.35 -5.58
N GLY A 66 22.30 -8.30 -5.65
CA GLY A 66 20.83 -8.37 -5.72
C GLY A 66 20.30 -8.95 -7.02
N ASN A 67 19.16 -9.63 -6.94
CA ASN A 67 18.47 -10.19 -8.10
C ASN A 67 17.71 -9.10 -8.84
N VAL A 68 18.00 -8.90 -10.12
CA VAL A 68 17.38 -7.88 -10.99
C VAL A 68 15.88 -8.14 -11.19
N ASP A 69 15.45 -9.39 -11.30
CA ASP A 69 14.01 -9.72 -11.43
C ASP A 69 13.21 -9.29 -10.20
N ASP A 70 13.81 -9.40 -9.00
CA ASP A 70 13.21 -8.91 -7.76
C ASP A 70 13.09 -7.38 -7.78
N TRP A 71 14.08 -6.68 -8.33
CA TRP A 71 14.04 -5.22 -8.47
C TRP A 71 12.96 -4.78 -9.43
N GLU A 72 12.89 -5.43 -10.59
CA GLU A 72 11.84 -5.14 -11.58
C GLU A 72 10.44 -5.39 -10.99
N ALA A 73 10.26 -6.52 -10.28
CA ALA A 73 8.99 -6.82 -9.62
C ALA A 73 8.60 -5.74 -8.59
N MET A 74 9.54 -5.21 -7.82
CA MET A 74 9.29 -4.11 -6.88
C MET A 74 8.94 -2.80 -7.59
N ILE A 75 9.67 -2.44 -8.65
CA ILE A 75 9.42 -1.23 -9.43
C ILE A 75 8.06 -1.32 -10.13
N ASP A 76 7.78 -2.43 -10.79
CA ASP A 76 6.54 -2.65 -11.53
C ASP A 76 5.32 -2.62 -10.61
N THR A 77 5.40 -3.25 -9.43
CA THR A 77 4.28 -3.28 -8.50
C THR A 77 4.13 -1.98 -7.74
N ASN A 78 5.20 -1.53 -7.05
CA ASN A 78 5.12 -0.44 -6.09
C ASN A 78 5.01 0.93 -6.77
N ILE A 79 5.56 1.08 -7.99
CA ILE A 79 5.59 2.36 -8.72
C ILE A 79 4.63 2.33 -9.90
N LYS A 80 4.86 1.45 -10.89
CA LYS A 80 4.05 1.45 -12.12
C LYS A 80 2.60 1.05 -11.82
N GLY A 81 2.39 0.00 -11.01
CA GLY A 81 1.04 -0.43 -10.62
C GLY A 81 0.26 0.67 -9.91
N LEU A 82 0.89 1.36 -8.96
CA LEU A 82 0.28 2.51 -8.29
C LEU A 82 -0.08 3.62 -9.29
N LEU A 83 0.78 3.91 -10.25
CA LEU A 83 0.53 4.91 -11.28
C LEU A 83 -0.63 4.50 -12.21
N TYR A 84 -0.69 3.24 -12.64
CA TYR A 84 -1.72 2.77 -13.57
C TYR A 84 -3.11 2.88 -12.95
N ILE A 85 -3.31 2.35 -11.76
CA ILE A 85 -4.61 2.41 -11.09
C ILE A 85 -5.00 3.84 -10.72
N THR A 86 -4.06 4.65 -10.24
CA THR A 86 -4.31 6.05 -9.90
C THR A 86 -4.71 6.83 -11.15
N ARG A 87 -3.98 6.66 -12.26
CA ARG A 87 -4.30 7.33 -13.53
C ARG A 87 -5.67 6.94 -14.06
N LYS A 88 -6.12 5.71 -13.78
CA LYS A 88 -7.44 5.22 -14.21
C LYS A 88 -8.57 5.74 -13.34
N VAL A 89 -8.36 5.83 -12.02
CA VAL A 89 -9.39 6.20 -11.05
C VAL A 89 -9.51 7.72 -10.85
N SER A 90 -8.39 8.45 -10.84
CA SER A 90 -8.41 9.89 -10.52
C SER A 90 -9.29 10.74 -11.44
N PRO A 91 -9.45 10.46 -12.76
CA PRO A 91 -10.40 11.20 -13.59
C PRO A 91 -11.86 11.00 -13.17
N VAL A 92 -12.20 9.84 -12.64
CA VAL A 92 -13.54 9.56 -12.11
C VAL A 92 -13.81 10.43 -10.88
N MET A 93 -12.86 10.49 -9.95
CA MET A 93 -12.94 11.38 -8.78
C MET A 93 -12.99 12.85 -9.18
N ALA A 94 -12.20 13.25 -10.18
CA ALA A 94 -12.20 14.62 -10.69
C ALA A 94 -13.56 15.02 -11.29
N ALA A 95 -14.21 14.12 -12.02
CA ALA A 95 -15.56 14.33 -12.54
C ALA A 95 -16.62 14.44 -11.42
N ASN A 96 -16.41 13.74 -10.31
CA ASN A 96 -17.27 13.84 -9.12
C ASN A 96 -16.98 15.11 -8.28
N GLY A 97 -15.91 15.87 -8.56
CA GLY A 97 -15.49 17.04 -7.81
C GLY A 97 -14.98 16.77 -6.39
N SER A 98 -14.71 15.52 -6.05
CA SER A 98 -14.19 15.10 -4.74
C SER A 98 -13.61 13.68 -4.80
N GLY A 99 -12.75 13.36 -3.86
CA GLY A 99 -12.20 12.01 -3.68
C GLY A 99 -11.11 11.99 -2.61
N HIS A 100 -10.68 10.78 -2.24
CA HIS A 100 -9.55 10.61 -1.35
C HIS A 100 -8.67 9.42 -1.79
N ILE A 101 -7.42 9.67 -2.10
CA ILE A 101 -6.43 8.65 -2.42
C ILE A 101 -5.55 8.43 -1.19
N VAL A 102 -5.42 7.20 -0.73
CA VAL A 102 -4.51 6.81 0.36
C VAL A 102 -3.49 5.83 -0.20
N ASN A 103 -2.22 6.21 -0.15
CA ASN A 103 -1.11 5.38 -0.60
C ASN A 103 -0.43 4.71 0.61
N ILE A 104 -0.32 3.38 0.60
CA ILE A 104 0.43 2.66 1.64
C ILE A 104 1.90 2.66 1.25
N SER A 105 2.65 3.49 1.96
CA SER A 105 4.10 3.61 1.85
C SER A 105 4.82 2.66 2.83
N SER A 106 5.83 3.13 3.52
CA SER A 106 6.61 2.43 4.54
C SER A 106 7.55 3.41 5.24
N ILE A 107 8.07 3.05 6.42
CA ILE A 107 9.27 3.69 6.98
C ILE A 107 10.42 3.69 5.95
N ALA A 108 10.50 2.67 5.10
CA ALA A 108 11.46 2.60 3.99
C ALA A 108 11.26 3.71 2.93
N GLY A 109 10.15 4.42 2.94
CA GLY A 109 9.93 5.62 2.11
C GLY A 109 10.46 6.91 2.77
N LYS A 110 10.89 6.84 4.01
CA LYS A 110 11.47 7.93 4.80
C LYS A 110 12.95 7.74 5.07
N GLU A 111 13.38 6.48 5.19
CA GLU A 111 14.73 6.09 5.57
C GLU A 111 15.24 4.98 4.66
N VAL A 112 16.56 4.93 4.47
CA VAL A 112 17.23 3.85 3.75
C VAL A 112 18.00 3.00 4.76
N TYR A 113 18.02 1.70 4.55
CA TYR A 113 18.74 0.76 5.40
C TYR A 113 19.54 -0.23 4.56
N GLU A 114 20.55 -0.84 5.18
CA GLU A 114 21.42 -1.80 4.53
C GLU A 114 20.63 -2.92 3.85
N LYS A 115 21.00 -3.23 2.59
CA LYS A 115 20.34 -4.21 1.73
C LYS A 115 18.89 -3.90 1.35
N GLY A 116 18.31 -2.80 1.86
CA GLY A 116 16.95 -2.35 1.54
C GLY A 116 16.86 -1.46 0.30
N ASN A 117 17.93 -1.34 -0.47
CA ASN A 117 18.18 -0.40 -1.56
C ASN A 117 17.00 -0.14 -2.51
N VAL A 118 16.63 -1.10 -3.36
CA VAL A 118 15.55 -0.90 -4.36
C VAL A 118 14.16 -0.83 -3.71
N TYR A 119 13.93 -1.59 -2.64
CA TYR A 119 12.66 -1.45 -1.90
C TYR A 119 12.51 -0.04 -1.33
N ALA A 120 13.55 0.48 -0.65
CA ALA A 120 13.53 1.84 -0.13
C ALA A 120 13.36 2.87 -1.26
N ALA A 121 14.08 2.72 -2.37
CA ALA A 121 13.92 3.58 -3.54
C ALA A 121 12.47 3.58 -4.06
N SER A 122 11.84 2.41 -4.17
CA SER A 122 10.45 2.30 -4.61
C SER A 122 9.47 2.99 -3.65
N LYS A 123 9.70 2.89 -2.33
CA LYS A 123 8.85 3.56 -1.33
C LYS A 123 9.12 5.06 -1.24
N HIS A 124 10.34 5.52 -1.45
CA HIS A 124 10.63 6.96 -1.65
C HIS A 124 9.92 7.50 -2.90
N ALA A 125 9.86 6.73 -3.99
CA ALA A 125 9.08 7.10 -5.16
C ALA A 125 7.59 7.22 -4.84
N VAL A 126 7.00 6.31 -4.05
CA VAL A 126 5.60 6.41 -3.58
C VAL A 126 5.38 7.72 -2.81
N GLU A 127 6.30 8.10 -1.92
CA GLU A 127 6.21 9.37 -1.17
C GLU A 127 6.26 10.59 -2.12
N ALA A 128 7.19 10.59 -3.07
CA ALA A 128 7.29 11.67 -4.05
C ALA A 128 6.02 11.75 -4.92
N LEU A 129 5.52 10.62 -5.41
CA LEU A 129 4.28 10.53 -6.19
C LEU A 129 3.07 11.00 -5.37
N THR A 130 2.98 10.63 -4.08
CA THR A 130 1.91 11.09 -3.19
C THR A 130 1.88 12.61 -3.07
N LYS A 131 3.06 13.24 -2.93
CA LYS A 131 3.19 14.70 -2.88
C LYS A 131 2.80 15.34 -4.22
N GLY A 132 3.26 14.78 -5.34
CA GLY A 132 2.90 15.25 -6.68
C GLY A 132 1.40 15.14 -6.94
N MET A 133 0.79 13.98 -6.67
CA MET A 133 -0.65 13.77 -6.79
C MET A 133 -1.45 14.79 -5.98
N ARG A 134 -1.01 15.12 -4.77
CA ARG A 134 -1.68 16.11 -3.91
C ARG A 134 -1.68 17.49 -4.52
N ILE A 135 -0.61 17.88 -5.18
CA ILE A 135 -0.51 19.17 -5.90
C ILE A 135 -1.40 19.14 -7.14
N ASP A 136 -1.29 18.10 -7.97
CA ASP A 136 -1.96 18.03 -9.26
C ASP A 136 -3.49 17.91 -9.13
N LEU A 137 -3.95 17.19 -8.11
CA LEU A 137 -5.37 16.89 -7.89
C LEU A 137 -6.08 17.90 -6.97
N LEU A 138 -5.34 18.87 -6.39
CA LEU A 138 -5.90 19.91 -5.54
C LEU A 138 -7.04 20.65 -6.22
N ARG A 139 -6.90 20.99 -7.50
CA ARG A 139 -7.91 21.68 -8.31
C ARG A 139 -9.25 20.93 -8.43
N HIS A 140 -9.26 19.65 -8.09
CA HIS A 140 -10.45 18.79 -8.12
C HIS A 140 -11.00 18.44 -6.73
N ASN A 141 -10.51 19.09 -5.68
CA ASN A 141 -10.85 18.79 -4.27
C ASN A 141 -10.59 17.33 -3.88
N ILE A 142 -9.58 16.70 -4.49
CA ILE A 142 -9.18 15.33 -4.16
C ILE A 142 -8.08 15.38 -3.11
N LYS A 143 -8.34 14.74 -1.97
CA LYS A 143 -7.34 14.56 -0.90
C LYS A 143 -6.38 13.44 -1.26
N VAL A 144 -5.11 13.60 -0.88
CA VAL A 144 -4.10 12.55 -1.08
C VAL A 144 -3.24 12.42 0.17
N SER A 145 -3.22 11.22 0.73
CA SER A 145 -2.53 10.88 1.98
C SER A 145 -1.54 9.73 1.76
N SER A 146 -0.48 9.67 2.57
CA SER A 146 0.33 8.47 2.74
C SER A 146 0.22 7.93 4.15
N VAL A 147 0.21 6.60 4.27
CA VAL A 147 0.43 5.87 5.52
C VAL A 147 1.73 5.12 5.38
N SER A 148 2.66 5.33 6.31
CA SER A 148 4.03 4.82 6.27
C SER A 148 4.27 3.91 7.49
N PRO A 149 3.93 2.61 7.40
CA PRO A 149 4.13 1.68 8.51
C PRO A 149 5.60 1.36 8.76
N GLY A 150 5.94 1.09 10.01
CA GLY A 150 7.11 0.31 10.41
C GLY A 150 6.91 -1.18 10.19
N ALA A 151 7.37 -2.00 11.13
CA ALA A 151 7.24 -3.46 11.05
C ALA A 151 5.81 -3.90 11.36
N VAL A 152 5.12 -4.42 10.35
CA VAL A 152 3.77 -5.00 10.45
C VAL A 152 3.85 -6.50 10.23
N GLU A 153 3.34 -7.30 11.15
CA GLU A 153 3.30 -8.76 11.03
C GLU A 153 2.18 -9.17 10.08
N THR A 154 2.55 -9.56 8.88
CA THR A 154 1.67 -10.04 7.81
C THR A 154 2.42 -11.05 6.94
N GLU A 155 1.80 -11.53 5.86
CA GLU A 155 2.49 -12.35 4.86
C GLU A 155 3.62 -11.60 4.12
N PHE A 156 3.80 -10.31 4.35
CA PHE A 156 4.80 -9.49 3.66
C PHE A 156 6.22 -10.04 3.79
N SER A 157 6.62 -10.46 5.00
CA SER A 157 7.95 -11.03 5.23
C SER A 157 8.10 -12.40 4.56
N MET A 158 7.04 -13.21 4.52
CA MET A 158 7.05 -14.48 3.78
C MET A 158 7.24 -14.26 2.28
N VAL A 159 6.57 -13.25 1.70
CA VAL A 159 6.74 -12.88 0.29
C VAL A 159 8.16 -12.37 0.04
N ARG A 160 8.66 -11.47 0.89
CA ARG A 160 10.00 -10.89 0.78
C ARG A 160 11.09 -11.95 0.76
N PHE A 161 10.99 -12.94 1.61
CA PHE A 161 11.97 -14.02 1.74
C PHE A 161 11.59 -15.29 0.96
N LYS A 162 10.69 -15.17 -0.03
CA LYS A 162 10.33 -16.25 -0.96
C LYS A 162 9.94 -17.57 -0.25
N GLY A 163 9.24 -17.45 0.90
CA GLY A 163 8.78 -18.59 1.69
C GLY A 163 9.76 -19.07 2.77
N ASP A 164 10.91 -18.43 2.93
CA ASP A 164 11.83 -18.74 4.04
C ASP A 164 11.22 -18.28 5.38
N LYS A 165 10.57 -19.22 6.05
CA LYS A 165 9.89 -18.98 7.31
C LYS A 165 10.85 -18.55 8.42
N GLY A 166 12.06 -19.08 8.46
CA GLY A 166 13.04 -18.74 9.50
C GLY A 166 13.45 -17.27 9.42
N ARG A 167 13.71 -16.77 8.22
CA ARG A 167 14.00 -15.36 7.99
C ARG A 167 12.79 -14.48 8.23
N ALA A 168 11.60 -14.90 7.81
CA ALA A 168 10.36 -14.15 8.00
C ALA A 168 10.02 -13.98 9.49
N ASP A 169 10.03 -15.07 10.28
CA ASP A 169 9.76 -15.06 11.71
C ASP A 169 10.82 -14.24 12.48
N GLY A 170 12.07 -14.28 12.02
CA GLY A 170 13.19 -13.54 12.60
C GLY A 170 13.00 -12.01 12.60
N VAL A 171 12.22 -11.47 11.67
CA VAL A 171 11.91 -10.03 11.59
C VAL A 171 11.23 -9.56 12.86
N TYR A 172 10.27 -10.33 13.37
CA TYR A 172 9.39 -9.94 14.49
C TYR A 172 9.83 -10.47 15.84
N LYS A 173 10.93 -11.21 15.91
CA LYS A 173 11.40 -11.84 17.15
C LYS A 173 11.81 -10.80 18.19
N GLY A 174 11.26 -10.92 19.40
CA GLY A 174 11.67 -10.17 20.60
C GLY A 174 10.97 -8.82 20.79
N TYR A 175 9.92 -8.52 20.03
CA TYR A 175 9.05 -7.35 20.23
C TYR A 175 7.66 -7.60 19.67
N GLU A 176 6.71 -6.77 20.06
CA GLU A 176 5.34 -6.79 19.50
C GLU A 176 5.30 -5.89 18.25
N PRO A 177 5.11 -6.47 17.04
CA PRO A 177 4.97 -5.72 15.80
C PRO A 177 3.57 -5.09 15.69
N LEU A 178 3.41 -4.16 14.76
CA LEU A 178 2.07 -3.73 14.32
C LEU A 178 1.35 -4.89 13.63
N LYS A 179 0.02 -4.84 13.67
CA LYS A 179 -0.88 -5.76 12.96
C LYS A 179 -1.54 -5.04 11.78
N ALA A 180 -2.14 -5.81 10.88
CA ALA A 180 -2.87 -5.25 9.75
C ALA A 180 -4.01 -4.32 10.20
N GLU A 181 -4.66 -4.65 11.32
CA GLU A 181 -5.74 -3.89 11.94
C GLU A 181 -5.29 -2.49 12.36
N ASP A 182 -4.08 -2.34 12.93
CA ASP A 182 -3.53 -1.04 13.33
C ASP A 182 -3.40 -0.09 12.13
N ILE A 183 -3.03 -0.66 10.97
CA ILE A 183 -2.91 0.11 9.73
C ILE A 183 -4.29 0.44 9.17
N ALA A 184 -5.23 -0.50 9.22
CA ALA A 184 -6.60 -0.28 8.77
C ALA A 184 -7.31 0.80 9.59
N GLU A 185 -7.16 0.80 10.91
CA GLU A 185 -7.69 1.85 11.80
C GLU A 185 -7.09 3.21 11.50
N SER A 186 -5.80 3.26 11.18
CA SER A 186 -5.11 4.49 10.80
C SER A 186 -5.62 5.04 9.46
N VAL A 187 -5.86 4.16 8.49
CA VAL A 187 -6.51 4.55 7.22
C VAL A 187 -7.91 5.06 7.48
N LEU A 188 -8.70 4.38 8.31
CA LEU A 188 -10.05 4.81 8.68
C LEU A 188 -10.03 6.18 9.36
N PHE A 189 -9.09 6.41 10.30
CA PHE A 189 -8.90 7.71 10.93
C PHE A 189 -8.66 8.80 9.90
N ILE A 190 -7.79 8.60 8.92
CA ILE A 190 -7.52 9.55 7.83
C ILE A 190 -8.78 9.83 7.02
N LEU A 191 -9.50 8.79 6.61
CA LEU A 191 -10.69 8.89 5.76
C LEU A 191 -11.86 9.61 6.44
N THR A 192 -11.99 9.47 7.76
CA THR A 192 -13.10 10.04 8.54
C THR A 192 -12.87 11.48 9.00
N ARG A 193 -11.78 12.13 8.59
CA ARG A 193 -11.57 13.56 8.90
C ARG A 193 -12.53 14.44 8.11
N PRO A 194 -12.92 15.61 8.66
CA PRO A 194 -13.78 16.56 7.95
C PRO A 194 -13.28 16.88 6.54
N ALA A 195 -14.16 17.28 5.65
CA ALA A 195 -13.84 17.50 4.23
C ALA A 195 -12.67 18.47 4.01
N HIS A 196 -12.56 19.52 4.83
CA HIS A 196 -11.50 20.53 4.75
C HIS A 196 -10.17 20.09 5.37
N VAL A 197 -10.13 18.90 6.01
CA VAL A 197 -8.91 18.36 6.67
C VAL A 197 -8.31 17.27 5.79
N ASN A 198 -7.04 17.41 5.44
CA ASN A 198 -6.23 16.35 4.84
C ASN A 198 -5.05 16.02 5.73
N ILE A 199 -4.95 14.77 6.17
CA ILE A 199 -3.74 14.26 6.82
C ILE A 199 -2.79 13.84 5.70
N ASN A 200 -1.75 14.62 5.48
CA ASN A 200 -0.86 14.44 4.35
C ASN A 200 0.00 13.18 4.46
N ASP A 201 0.43 12.86 5.67
CA ASP A 201 1.41 11.80 5.95
C ASP A 201 1.25 11.29 7.37
N MET A 202 1.26 9.97 7.55
CA MET A 202 1.17 9.32 8.84
C MET A 202 2.21 8.20 8.93
N LEU A 203 3.24 8.41 9.74
CA LEU A 203 4.22 7.40 10.10
C LEU A 203 3.74 6.67 11.36
N ILE A 204 3.63 5.33 11.28
CA ILE A 204 3.18 4.48 12.39
C ILE A 204 4.23 3.41 12.63
N MET A 205 4.67 3.33 13.88
CA MET A 205 5.75 2.44 14.29
C MET A 205 5.31 1.59 15.48
N PRO A 206 5.76 0.31 15.57
CA PRO A 206 5.71 -0.38 16.86
C PRO A 206 6.40 0.45 17.95
N THR A 207 5.90 0.43 19.15
CA THR A 207 6.56 1.13 20.28
C THR A 207 8.02 0.72 20.45
N ALA A 208 8.34 -0.52 20.09
CA ALA A 208 9.70 -1.06 20.16
C ALA A 208 10.61 -0.67 18.99
N GLN A 209 10.10 0.03 17.97
CA GLN A 209 10.86 0.40 16.77
C GLN A 209 11.07 1.92 16.73
N ALA A 210 12.31 2.38 16.81
CA ALA A 210 12.65 3.81 16.77
C ALA A 210 12.87 4.35 15.36
N ASN A 211 13.42 3.53 14.44
CA ASN A 211 13.67 3.86 13.04
C ASN A 211 13.71 2.56 12.20
N ALA A 212 14.12 2.63 10.93
CA ALA A 212 14.11 1.47 10.03
C ALA A 212 14.94 0.27 10.54
N THR A 213 15.93 0.49 11.41
CA THR A 213 16.90 -0.54 11.85
C THR A 213 17.02 -0.71 13.35
N THR A 214 16.57 0.25 14.14
CA THR A 214 16.75 0.25 15.60
C THR A 214 15.50 -0.26 16.30
N PHE A 215 15.63 -1.41 16.96
CA PHE A 215 14.57 -2.08 17.69
C PHE A 215 14.98 -2.34 19.14
N ASN A 216 14.08 -2.11 20.07
CA ASN A 216 14.20 -2.62 21.43
C ASN A 216 13.64 -4.04 21.47
N ARG A 217 14.54 -5.02 21.33
CA ARG A 217 14.18 -6.45 21.42
C ARG A 217 14.35 -6.88 22.86
N GLY A 218 13.26 -7.33 23.49
CA GLY A 218 13.31 -7.91 24.86
C GLY A 218 14.36 -9.03 24.94
N LYS A 219 14.92 -9.19 26.13
CA LYS A 219 15.90 -10.26 26.42
C LYS A 219 15.24 -11.64 26.39
#